data_dec03cecf3fd60b6626f0d520370fdfd
#
_entry.id   dec03cecf3fd60b6626f0d520370fdfd
#
_cell.length_a   1.000
_cell.length_b   1.000
_cell.length_c   1.000
_cell.angle_alpha   90.00
_cell.angle_beta   90.00
_cell.angle_gamma   90.00
#
_symmetry.space_group_name_H-M   'P 1'
#
loop_
_entity.id
_entity.type
_entity.pdbx_description
1 polymer ?
#
loop_
_entity_poly.entity_id
_entity_poly.type
_entity_poly.pdbx_seq_one_letter_code
_entity_poly.pdbx_strand_id
1 'polypeptide(L)'
;MRLNPRIPPLGDVRIAHLNQAVGVRAIREKTRPTRAFWWDLGPAVADVSPLRAVIFDLDGALADIERDGHRVAFNAAFAAHSVDIAWTVEEYGRLLRIADERRRIAADLRNRGFGETADELAAQLHRTKTALFDDHVLDGDVSPRPGLIDLIMSLFVAGVWVAVVTSGRRSWAEPLVRQLVGDGLVETIVTADDGAGPRPEPETYELALWELGIGPESALAVGGSASGLRAASAAGLATVVVTTDYTADRDFSAAAAVRSAYDGDAPLLAAGCERLHRWWWTARKRSEIKSCAASRSPR
;
A
#
# COMPACT_ATOMS: atom_id res chain seq x y z
N MET A 1 43.25 -20.99 37.75
CA MET A 1 42.52 -22.15 38.16
C MET A 1 41.24 -21.75 38.89
N ARG A 2 40.12 -21.77 38.25
CA ARG A 2 38.71 -21.95 38.66
C ARG A 2 37.79 -21.43 37.56
N LEU A 3 36.92 -22.29 37.16
CA LEU A 3 36.03 -22.20 36.00
C LEU A 3 34.95 -21.12 36.17
N ASN A 4 34.67 -20.44 35.08
CA ASN A 4 33.62 -19.45 34.91
C ASN A 4 32.26 -20.14 34.67
N PRO A 5 31.14 -19.71 35.27
CA PRO A 5 29.85 -20.34 35.09
C PRO A 5 29.26 -20.08 33.71
N ARG A 6 28.61 -21.09 33.18
CA ARG A 6 28.02 -21.27 31.86
C ARG A 6 26.96 -20.21 31.53
N ILE A 7 27.06 -19.64 30.34
CA ILE A 7 25.98 -18.94 29.65
C ILE A 7 24.97 -20.00 29.19
N PRO A 8 23.67 -19.88 29.46
CA PRO A 8 22.66 -20.81 28.95
C PRO A 8 22.50 -20.67 27.43
N PRO A 9 22.20 -21.76 26.71
CA PRO A 9 22.12 -21.73 25.23
C PRO A 9 20.91 -20.90 24.76
N LEU A 10 21.11 -20.15 23.69
CA LEU A 10 20.16 -19.25 23.00
C LEU A 10 18.91 -19.93 22.38
N GLY A 11 18.73 -21.24 22.60
CA GLY A 11 17.62 -22.02 22.02
C GLY A 11 16.25 -21.76 22.62
N ASP A 12 16.17 -21.49 23.92
CA ASP A 12 14.87 -21.43 24.62
C ASP A 12 14.12 -20.12 24.47
N VAL A 13 14.81 -19.03 24.12
CA VAL A 13 14.19 -17.69 23.97
C VAL A 13 13.36 -17.60 22.69
N ARG A 14 13.75 -18.27 21.60
CA ARG A 14 13.00 -18.26 20.33
C ARG A 14 11.68 -19.04 20.41
N ILE A 15 11.63 -20.12 21.16
CA ILE A 15 10.42 -20.95 21.30
C ILE A 15 9.37 -20.23 22.15
N ALA A 16 9.80 -19.50 23.18
CA ALA A 16 8.89 -18.74 24.03
C ALA A 16 8.20 -17.58 23.27
N HIS A 17 8.92 -16.89 22.38
CA HIS A 17 8.36 -15.82 21.56
C HIS A 17 7.40 -16.34 20.47
N LEU A 18 7.71 -17.49 19.84
CA LEU A 18 6.82 -18.13 18.88
C LEU A 18 5.52 -18.61 19.53
N ASN A 19 5.60 -19.19 20.72
CA ASN A 19 4.42 -19.63 21.47
C ASN A 19 3.57 -18.46 21.97
N GLN A 20 4.18 -17.31 22.29
CA GLN A 20 3.43 -16.09 22.62
C GLN A 20 2.72 -15.51 21.39
N ALA A 21 3.35 -15.49 20.22
CA ALA A 21 2.72 -15.04 18.99
C ALA A 21 1.53 -15.93 18.58
N VAL A 22 1.67 -17.25 18.69
CA VAL A 22 0.60 -18.22 18.44
C VAL A 22 -0.52 -18.07 19.49
N GLY A 23 -0.18 -17.85 20.76
CA GLY A 23 -1.15 -17.62 21.82
C GLY A 23 -1.94 -16.32 21.65
N VAL A 24 -1.30 -15.24 21.19
CA VAL A 24 -1.94 -13.97 20.89
C VAL A 24 -2.90 -14.10 19.69
N ARG A 25 -2.54 -14.87 18.67
CA ARG A 25 -3.43 -15.14 17.53
C ARG A 25 -4.69 -15.90 17.93
N ALA A 26 -4.56 -16.89 18.79
CA ALA A 26 -5.70 -17.65 19.33
C ALA A 26 -6.60 -16.80 20.26
N ILE A 27 -6.02 -15.86 21.02
CA ILE A 27 -6.77 -14.91 21.84
C ILE A 27 -7.51 -13.90 20.97
N ARG A 28 -6.93 -13.47 19.82
CA ARG A 28 -7.57 -12.57 18.87
C ARG A 28 -8.85 -13.14 18.25
N GLU A 29 -8.87 -14.43 17.92
CA GLU A 29 -10.09 -15.09 17.43
C GLU A 29 -11.19 -15.19 18.49
N LYS A 30 -10.81 -15.32 19.77
CA LYS A 30 -11.76 -15.50 20.89
C LYS A 30 -12.30 -14.19 21.48
N THR A 31 -11.60 -13.05 21.29
CA THR A 31 -11.95 -11.78 21.94
C THR A 31 -12.62 -10.76 21.03
N ARG A 32 -13.07 -11.15 19.82
CA ARG A 32 -13.96 -10.27 19.06
C ARG A 32 -15.24 -10.06 19.87
N PRO A 33 -15.56 -8.82 20.27
CA PRO A 33 -16.86 -8.53 20.84
C PRO A 33 -17.92 -8.77 19.74
N THR A 34 -18.56 -9.90 19.75
CA THR A 34 -19.73 -10.25 18.92
C THR A 34 -20.97 -9.46 19.32
N ARG A 35 -20.82 -8.38 20.07
CA ARG A 35 -21.90 -7.51 20.52
C ARG A 35 -21.74 -6.09 19.98
N ALA A 36 -21.90 -5.92 18.65
CA ALA A 36 -22.52 -4.68 18.20
C ALA A 36 -24.00 -4.81 18.58
N PHE A 37 -24.49 -3.93 19.43
CA PHE A 37 -25.90 -3.93 19.76
C PHE A 37 -26.71 -3.59 18.51
N TRP A 38 -27.74 -4.39 18.21
CA TRP A 38 -28.56 -4.27 16.99
C TRP A 38 -29.18 -2.86 16.78
N TRP A 39 -29.31 -2.06 17.83
CA TRP A 39 -29.81 -0.68 17.75
C TRP A 39 -28.74 0.35 17.29
N ASP A 40 -27.45 0.03 17.39
CA ASP A 40 -26.38 0.88 16.84
C ASP A 40 -26.26 0.70 15.32
N LEU A 41 -26.81 -0.36 14.81
CA LEU A 41 -26.74 -0.78 13.43
C LEU A 41 -28.17 -0.81 12.88
N GLY A 42 -28.80 0.25 12.49
CA GLY A 42 -30.14 0.17 11.87
C GLY A 42 -30.26 -1.02 10.87
N PRO A 43 -31.49 -1.49 10.54
CA PRO A 43 -31.73 -2.75 9.81
C PRO A 43 -30.96 -2.90 8.48
N ALA A 44 -30.55 -1.78 7.85
CA ALA A 44 -29.76 -1.77 6.61
C ALA A 44 -28.25 -2.05 6.82
N VAL A 45 -27.77 -2.03 8.07
CA VAL A 45 -26.34 -2.18 8.41
C VAL A 45 -26.02 -3.60 8.90
N ALA A 46 -27.03 -4.37 9.31
CA ALA A 46 -26.86 -5.76 9.76
C ALA A 46 -26.35 -6.69 8.65
N ASP A 47 -26.52 -6.30 7.37
CA ASP A 47 -26.18 -7.10 6.20
C ASP A 47 -24.78 -6.84 5.62
N VAL A 48 -23.98 -5.91 6.19
CA VAL A 48 -22.63 -5.62 5.72
C VAL A 48 -21.64 -6.55 6.42
N SER A 49 -20.81 -7.25 5.64
CA SER A 49 -19.74 -8.09 6.18
C SER A 49 -18.79 -7.27 7.06
N PRO A 50 -18.29 -7.82 8.17
CA PRO A 50 -17.34 -7.11 9.01
C PRO A 50 -16.02 -6.89 8.28
N LEU A 51 -15.35 -5.77 8.53
CA LEU A 51 -14.00 -5.52 8.04
C LEU A 51 -13.04 -6.53 8.70
N ARG A 52 -12.37 -7.34 7.89
CA ARG A 52 -11.40 -8.34 8.33
C ARG A 52 -9.97 -8.01 7.94
N ALA A 53 -9.78 -7.26 6.85
CA ALA A 53 -8.47 -6.90 6.37
C ALA A 53 -8.43 -5.47 5.80
N VAL A 54 -7.27 -4.82 5.92
CA VAL A 54 -6.89 -3.63 5.16
C VAL A 54 -5.71 -4.00 4.27
N ILE A 55 -5.86 -3.76 2.96
CA ILE A 55 -4.86 -4.06 1.93
C ILE A 55 -4.24 -2.75 1.48
N PHE A 56 -2.97 -2.54 1.76
CA PHE A 56 -2.24 -1.33 1.40
C PHE A 56 -1.48 -1.51 0.09
N ASP A 57 -1.59 -0.55 -0.82
CA ASP A 57 -0.58 -0.38 -1.88
C ASP A 57 0.73 0.10 -1.22
N LEU A 58 1.86 -0.43 -1.63
CA LEU A 58 3.14 -0.05 -1.03
C LEU A 58 3.46 1.40 -1.36
N ASP A 59 3.40 1.77 -2.66
CA ASP A 59 3.73 3.13 -3.08
C ASP A 59 2.57 4.12 -2.86
N GLY A 60 2.92 5.21 -2.21
CA GLY A 60 2.00 6.29 -1.84
C GLY A 60 1.15 6.00 -0.60
N ALA A 61 0.86 4.73 -0.26
CA ALA A 61 0.11 4.40 0.95
C ALA A 61 1.01 4.07 2.14
N LEU A 62 2.00 3.18 2.02
CA LEU A 62 2.96 2.95 3.10
C LEU A 62 4.03 4.03 3.15
N ALA A 63 4.61 4.36 1.99
CA ALA A 63 5.66 5.36 1.83
C ALA A 63 5.53 6.06 0.46
N ASP A 64 6.14 7.23 0.30
CA ASP A 64 6.21 7.93 -0.98
C ASP A 64 7.45 7.46 -1.76
N ILE A 65 7.36 6.26 -2.35
CA ILE A 65 8.48 5.64 -3.06
C ILE A 65 8.83 6.39 -4.34
N GLU A 66 7.85 7.02 -4.99
CA GLU A 66 8.14 7.87 -6.15
C GLU A 66 9.06 9.04 -5.77
N ARG A 67 8.80 9.70 -4.64
CA ARG A 67 9.59 10.83 -4.19
C ARG A 67 10.93 10.42 -3.59
N ASP A 68 10.90 9.48 -2.66
CA ASP A 68 12.04 9.19 -1.78
C ASP A 68 12.88 7.99 -2.28
N GLY A 69 12.32 7.15 -3.15
CA GLY A 69 13.00 6.02 -3.80
C GLY A 69 13.33 6.30 -5.26
N HIS A 70 12.33 6.34 -6.14
CA HIS A 70 12.55 6.43 -7.59
C HIS A 70 13.29 7.70 -8.00
N ARG A 71 12.86 8.87 -7.55
CA ARG A 71 13.53 10.14 -7.86
C ARG A 71 14.98 10.15 -7.41
N VAL A 72 15.26 9.63 -6.22
CA VAL A 72 16.62 9.55 -5.67
C VAL A 72 17.50 8.63 -6.53
N ALA A 73 16.99 7.47 -6.93
CA ALA A 73 17.71 6.54 -7.80
C ALA A 73 17.97 7.12 -9.21
N PHE A 74 17.06 7.92 -9.75
CA PHE A 74 17.33 8.68 -10.99
C PHE A 74 18.47 9.66 -10.82
N ASN A 75 18.47 10.45 -9.76
CA ASN A 75 19.54 11.41 -9.47
C ASN A 75 20.89 10.71 -9.26
N ALA A 76 20.91 9.56 -8.61
CA ALA A 76 22.11 8.74 -8.48
C ALA A 76 22.60 8.22 -9.84
N ALA A 77 21.70 7.81 -10.73
CA ALA A 77 22.07 7.39 -12.08
C ALA A 77 22.64 8.55 -12.91
N PHE A 78 22.08 9.75 -12.82
CA PHE A 78 22.65 10.94 -13.48
C PHE A 78 24.08 11.23 -12.97
N ALA A 79 24.28 11.20 -11.67
CA ALA A 79 25.60 11.41 -11.05
C ALA A 79 26.61 10.34 -11.48
N ALA A 80 26.21 9.06 -11.53
CA ALA A 80 27.06 7.94 -11.95
C ALA A 80 27.56 8.08 -13.41
N HIS A 81 26.78 8.75 -14.26
CA HIS A 81 27.13 9.04 -15.65
C HIS A 81 27.73 10.43 -15.86
N SER A 82 28.04 11.18 -14.78
CA SER A 82 28.54 12.55 -14.85
C SER A 82 27.63 13.49 -15.64
N VAL A 83 26.33 13.24 -15.60
CA VAL A 83 25.32 14.12 -16.19
C VAL A 83 24.92 15.13 -15.13
N ASP A 84 25.11 16.42 -15.42
CA ASP A 84 24.81 17.53 -14.50
C ASP A 84 23.30 17.82 -14.47
N ILE A 85 22.55 16.83 -13.96
CA ILE A 85 21.09 16.88 -13.75
C ILE A 85 20.78 16.32 -12.38
N ALA A 86 19.94 17.04 -11.63
CA ALA A 86 19.32 16.55 -10.40
C ALA A 86 17.87 16.98 -10.40
N TRP A 87 16.94 16.04 -10.52
CA TRP A 87 15.53 16.34 -10.47
C TRP A 87 15.08 16.72 -9.06
N THR A 88 14.50 17.92 -8.94
CA THR A 88 13.78 18.32 -7.73
C THR A 88 12.46 17.54 -7.63
N VAL A 89 11.78 17.65 -6.47
CA VAL A 89 10.45 17.05 -6.28
C VAL A 89 9.48 17.56 -7.33
N GLU A 90 9.48 18.87 -7.59
CA GLU A 90 8.57 19.51 -8.55
C GLU A 90 8.89 19.13 -10.00
N GLU A 91 10.18 19.07 -10.37
CA GLU A 91 10.59 18.66 -11.71
C GLU A 91 10.18 17.22 -11.98
N TYR A 92 10.48 16.33 -11.03
CA TYR A 92 10.10 14.92 -11.13
C TYR A 92 8.58 14.76 -11.21
N GLY A 93 7.81 15.47 -10.40
CA GLY A 93 6.35 15.46 -10.44
C GLY A 93 5.78 15.86 -11.80
N ARG A 94 6.38 16.85 -12.48
CA ARG A 94 5.98 17.22 -13.85
C ARG A 94 6.27 16.10 -14.86
N LEU A 95 7.40 15.41 -14.67
CA LEU A 95 7.84 14.34 -15.56
C LEU A 95 7.04 13.04 -15.37
N LEU A 96 6.38 12.83 -14.23
CA LEU A 96 5.49 11.69 -13.95
C LEU A 96 4.27 11.59 -14.90
N ARG A 97 3.97 12.66 -15.66
CA ARG A 97 2.98 12.60 -16.75
C ARG A 97 3.40 11.67 -17.89
N ILE A 98 4.70 11.39 -18.02
CA ILE A 98 5.27 10.42 -18.95
C ILE A 98 5.43 9.11 -18.17
N ALA A 99 4.54 8.15 -18.38
CA ALA A 99 4.47 6.91 -17.59
C ALA A 99 5.72 6.03 -17.77
N ASP A 100 6.27 5.96 -18.97
CA ASP A 100 7.47 5.17 -19.25
C ASP A 100 8.73 5.90 -18.77
N GLU A 101 9.49 5.28 -17.86
CA GLU A 101 10.67 5.87 -17.22
C GLU A 101 11.75 6.26 -18.23
N ARG A 102 12.05 5.42 -19.22
CA ARG A 102 13.06 5.71 -20.24
C ARG A 102 12.64 6.88 -21.11
N ARG A 103 11.34 6.93 -21.51
CA ARG A 103 10.80 8.06 -22.28
C ARG A 103 10.81 9.35 -21.46
N ARG A 104 10.59 9.24 -20.15
CA ARG A 104 10.67 10.36 -19.20
C ARG A 104 12.07 10.97 -19.21
N ILE A 105 13.11 10.15 -19.06
CA ILE A 105 14.51 10.57 -19.13
C ILE A 105 14.80 11.20 -20.51
N ALA A 106 14.46 10.52 -21.60
CA ALA A 106 14.73 11.00 -22.95
C ALA A 106 14.05 12.35 -23.24
N ALA A 107 12.83 12.57 -22.75
CA ALA A 107 12.11 13.82 -22.91
C ALA A 107 12.83 14.98 -22.19
N ASP A 108 13.27 14.76 -20.95
CA ASP A 108 14.01 15.77 -20.19
C ASP A 108 15.38 16.08 -20.83
N LEU A 109 16.11 15.04 -21.24
CA LEU A 109 17.40 15.22 -21.95
C LEU A 109 17.23 16.05 -23.24
N ARG A 110 16.20 15.78 -24.04
CA ARG A 110 15.93 16.57 -25.26
C ARG A 110 15.60 18.03 -24.92
N ASN A 111 14.81 18.26 -23.87
CA ASN A 111 14.49 19.61 -23.41
C ASN A 111 15.74 20.38 -22.93
N ARG A 112 16.76 19.67 -22.46
CA ARG A 112 18.05 20.22 -22.00
C ARG A 112 19.09 20.31 -23.13
N GLY A 113 18.74 19.94 -24.36
CA GLY A 113 19.60 20.13 -25.55
C GLY A 113 20.52 18.96 -25.89
N PHE A 114 20.31 17.75 -25.35
CA PHE A 114 21.12 16.57 -25.69
C PHE A 114 20.86 16.02 -27.11
N GLY A 115 19.86 16.53 -27.82
CA GLY A 115 19.60 16.26 -29.22
C GLY A 115 19.43 14.75 -29.53
N GLU A 116 20.13 14.28 -30.57
CA GLU A 116 20.02 12.89 -31.06
C GLU A 116 20.55 11.83 -30.07
N THR A 117 21.45 12.21 -29.16
CA THR A 117 22.03 11.28 -28.18
C THR A 117 21.09 10.98 -27.00
N ALA A 118 19.99 11.73 -26.88
CA ALA A 118 19.08 11.66 -25.74
C ALA A 118 18.48 10.24 -25.53
N ASP A 119 18.11 9.53 -26.58
CA ASP A 119 17.48 8.20 -26.48
C ASP A 119 18.46 7.11 -26.03
N GLU A 120 19.71 7.15 -26.56
CA GLU A 120 20.73 6.22 -26.18
C GLU A 120 21.17 6.45 -24.71
N LEU A 121 21.43 7.70 -24.35
CA LEU A 121 21.77 8.10 -22.98
C LEU A 121 20.64 7.75 -22.00
N ALA A 122 19.39 7.99 -22.37
CA ALA A 122 18.23 7.61 -21.55
C ALA A 122 18.16 6.11 -21.30
N ALA A 123 18.50 5.29 -22.30
CA ALA A 123 18.54 3.84 -22.13
C ALA A 123 19.67 3.41 -21.16
N GLN A 124 20.82 4.07 -21.21
CA GLN A 124 21.93 3.81 -20.28
C GLN A 124 21.56 4.22 -18.85
N LEU A 125 21.06 5.43 -18.67
CA LEU A 125 20.63 5.99 -17.38
C LEU A 125 19.52 5.13 -16.75
N HIS A 126 18.56 4.69 -17.55
CA HIS A 126 17.48 3.83 -17.04
C HIS A 126 18.02 2.47 -16.55
N ARG A 127 18.96 1.86 -17.25
CA ARG A 127 19.61 0.61 -16.77
C ARG A 127 20.35 0.83 -15.46
N THR A 128 21.12 1.92 -15.36
CA THR A 128 21.85 2.26 -14.13
C THR A 128 20.89 2.55 -12.98
N LYS A 129 19.83 3.34 -13.22
CA LYS A 129 18.79 3.59 -12.22
C LYS A 129 18.16 2.29 -11.71
N THR A 130 17.81 1.37 -12.62
CA THR A 130 17.20 0.10 -12.25
C THR A 130 18.14 -0.77 -11.41
N ALA A 131 19.44 -0.77 -11.73
CA ALA A 131 20.44 -1.50 -10.96
C ALA A 131 20.68 -0.90 -9.56
N LEU A 132 20.61 0.43 -9.45
CA LEU A 132 20.83 1.13 -8.18
C LEU A 132 19.57 1.18 -7.29
N PHE A 133 18.40 0.96 -7.87
CA PHE A 133 17.13 1.21 -7.16
C PHE A 133 16.95 0.33 -5.94
N ASP A 134 17.22 -0.97 -6.07
CA ASP A 134 17.02 -1.93 -4.98
C ASP A 134 17.87 -1.56 -3.75
N ASP A 135 19.11 -1.14 -3.95
CA ASP A 135 20.00 -0.71 -2.87
C ASP A 135 19.55 0.67 -2.32
N HIS A 136 19.25 1.62 -3.20
CA HIS A 136 18.87 2.97 -2.80
C HIS A 136 17.54 3.05 -2.05
N VAL A 137 16.57 2.19 -2.36
CA VAL A 137 15.28 2.18 -1.68
C VAL A 137 15.38 1.59 -0.27
N LEU A 138 16.33 0.67 -0.05
CA LEU A 138 16.55 0.02 1.24
C LEU A 138 17.50 0.81 2.14
N ASP A 139 18.54 1.42 1.56
CA ASP A 139 19.56 2.21 2.27
C ASP A 139 19.17 3.69 2.39
N GLY A 140 18.15 4.13 1.68
CA GLY A 140 17.68 5.51 1.64
C GLY A 140 16.78 5.89 2.81
N ASP A 141 16.46 7.19 2.88
CA ASP A 141 15.58 7.77 3.90
C ASP A 141 14.08 7.58 3.56
N VAL A 142 13.70 6.39 3.08
CA VAL A 142 12.29 6.09 2.83
C VAL A 142 11.59 5.89 4.16
N SER A 143 10.69 6.80 4.47
CA SER A 143 9.98 6.83 5.76
C SER A 143 8.50 6.45 5.61
N PRO A 144 7.89 5.84 6.64
CA PRO A 144 6.46 5.57 6.62
C PRO A 144 5.65 6.87 6.52
N ARG A 145 4.51 6.80 5.84
CA ARG A 145 3.57 7.93 5.78
C ARG A 145 3.15 8.40 7.18
N PRO A 146 2.96 9.72 7.40
CA PRO A 146 2.57 10.26 8.70
C PRO A 146 1.32 9.56 9.25
N GLY A 147 1.39 9.05 10.49
CA GLY A 147 0.32 8.33 11.18
C GLY A 147 0.11 6.86 10.74
N LEU A 148 0.91 6.33 9.79
CA LEU A 148 0.78 4.95 9.33
C LEU A 148 0.97 3.94 10.45
N ILE A 149 1.97 4.11 11.28
CA ILE A 149 2.30 3.18 12.36
C ILE A 149 1.14 3.09 13.37
N ASP A 150 0.56 4.23 13.73
CA ASP A 150 -0.60 4.27 14.63
C ASP A 150 -1.81 3.55 14.02
N LEU A 151 -2.05 3.74 12.71
CA LEU A 151 -3.09 3.01 11.98
C LEU A 151 -2.84 1.50 12.04
N ILE A 152 -1.65 1.03 11.67
CA ILE A 152 -1.32 -0.40 11.63
C ILE A 152 -1.44 -1.01 13.03
N MET A 153 -0.92 -0.33 14.06
CA MET A 153 -1.06 -0.78 15.44
C MET A 153 -2.52 -0.85 15.89
N SER A 154 -3.35 0.12 15.50
CA SER A 154 -4.78 0.10 15.81
C SER A 154 -5.51 -1.04 15.10
N LEU A 155 -5.16 -1.35 13.85
CA LEU A 155 -5.68 -2.51 13.10
C LEU A 155 -5.27 -3.82 13.78
N PHE A 156 -4.00 -3.91 14.20
CA PHE A 156 -3.49 -5.06 14.93
C PHE A 156 -4.28 -5.31 16.22
N VAL A 157 -4.50 -4.28 17.04
CA VAL A 157 -5.27 -4.37 18.28
C VAL A 157 -6.74 -4.75 18.02
N ALA A 158 -7.32 -4.21 16.94
CA ALA A 158 -8.70 -4.53 16.53
C ALA A 158 -8.85 -5.95 15.93
N GLY A 159 -7.76 -6.67 15.70
CA GLY A 159 -7.76 -7.99 15.05
C GLY A 159 -8.10 -7.93 13.56
N VAL A 160 -7.87 -6.78 12.92
CA VAL A 160 -7.98 -6.59 11.47
C VAL A 160 -6.62 -6.89 10.84
N TRP A 161 -6.59 -7.77 9.87
CA TRP A 161 -5.37 -8.16 9.17
C TRP A 161 -4.85 -7.02 8.29
N VAL A 162 -3.53 -6.97 8.12
CA VAL A 162 -2.86 -6.06 7.20
C VAL A 162 -2.23 -6.90 6.09
N ALA A 163 -2.49 -6.51 4.85
CA ALA A 163 -1.82 -7.04 3.69
C ALA A 163 -1.20 -5.89 2.88
N VAL A 164 -0.18 -6.19 2.11
CA VAL A 164 0.48 -5.23 1.22
C VAL A 164 0.47 -5.78 -0.20
N VAL A 165 0.18 -4.92 -1.16
CA VAL A 165 0.27 -5.21 -2.59
C VAL A 165 1.23 -4.22 -3.24
N THR A 166 1.97 -4.66 -4.25
CA THR A 166 2.88 -3.79 -5.00
C THR A 166 3.18 -4.35 -6.38
N SER A 167 3.46 -3.47 -7.33
CA SER A 167 4.06 -3.81 -8.62
C SER A 167 5.59 -3.93 -8.57
N GLY A 168 6.17 -3.75 -7.40
CA GLY A 168 7.59 -3.92 -7.15
C GLY A 168 8.03 -5.37 -7.04
N ARG A 169 9.34 -5.62 -7.20
CA ARG A 169 9.91 -6.95 -7.01
C ARG A 169 10.03 -7.29 -5.54
N ARG A 170 9.85 -8.56 -5.21
CA ARG A 170 9.95 -9.08 -3.84
C ARG A 170 11.30 -8.79 -3.19
N SER A 171 12.37 -8.77 -3.99
CA SER A 171 13.75 -8.55 -3.52
C SER A 171 13.93 -7.28 -2.68
N TRP A 172 13.21 -6.20 -3.02
CA TRP A 172 13.27 -4.95 -2.28
C TRP A 172 11.96 -4.63 -1.52
N ALA A 173 10.80 -5.05 -2.06
CA ALA A 173 9.52 -4.69 -1.47
C ALA A 173 9.32 -5.33 -0.09
N GLU A 174 9.63 -6.60 0.08
CA GLU A 174 9.47 -7.30 1.36
C GLU A 174 10.41 -6.76 2.46
N PRO A 175 11.73 -6.56 2.23
CA PRO A 175 12.59 -5.88 3.20
C PRO A 175 12.12 -4.47 3.54
N LEU A 176 11.69 -3.68 2.54
CA LEU A 176 11.19 -2.32 2.77
C LEU A 176 9.92 -2.31 3.64
N VAL A 177 8.96 -3.20 3.37
CA VAL A 177 7.75 -3.31 4.21
C VAL A 177 8.13 -3.64 5.66
N ARG A 178 9.08 -4.54 5.89
CA ARG A 178 9.57 -4.84 7.25
C ARG A 178 10.23 -3.62 7.91
N GLN A 179 11.00 -2.86 7.14
CA GLN A 179 11.63 -1.63 7.63
C GLN A 179 10.59 -0.56 8.00
N LEU A 180 9.55 -0.38 7.18
CA LEU A 180 8.52 0.63 7.38
C LEU A 180 7.56 0.31 8.52
N VAL A 181 7.17 -0.94 8.70
CA VAL A 181 6.08 -1.31 9.61
C VAL A 181 6.46 -2.33 10.69
N GLY A 182 7.66 -2.91 10.59
CA GLY A 182 8.13 -3.94 11.52
C GLY A 182 7.69 -5.36 11.17
N ASP A 183 8.29 -6.33 11.83
CA ASP A 183 8.02 -7.75 11.61
C ASP A 183 6.70 -8.20 12.25
N GLY A 184 6.00 -9.11 11.56
CA GLY A 184 4.84 -9.82 12.10
C GLY A 184 3.53 -9.03 12.14
N LEU A 185 3.49 -7.83 11.55
CA LEU A 185 2.28 -7.00 11.46
C LEU A 185 1.55 -7.17 10.11
N VAL A 186 2.23 -7.71 9.10
CA VAL A 186 1.69 -7.94 7.76
C VAL A 186 1.46 -9.43 7.56
N GLU A 187 0.25 -9.83 7.19
CA GLU A 187 -0.14 -11.25 6.99
C GLU A 187 0.35 -11.77 5.64
N THR A 188 0.30 -10.95 4.60
CA THR A 188 0.78 -11.31 3.26
C THR A 188 1.28 -10.08 2.49
N ILE A 189 2.25 -10.31 1.59
CA ILE A 189 2.80 -9.31 0.67
C ILE A 189 2.74 -9.90 -0.74
N VAL A 190 1.90 -9.33 -1.60
CA VAL A 190 1.80 -9.68 -3.02
C VAL A 190 2.63 -8.71 -3.85
N THR A 191 3.51 -9.24 -4.67
CA THR A 191 4.50 -8.50 -5.46
C THR A 191 4.37 -8.82 -6.95
N ALA A 192 5.11 -8.12 -7.80
CA ALA A 192 5.18 -8.44 -9.23
C ALA A 192 5.64 -9.89 -9.51
N ASP A 193 6.42 -10.48 -8.60
CA ASP A 193 6.97 -11.84 -8.76
C ASP A 193 5.90 -12.92 -8.52
N ASP A 194 4.75 -12.58 -7.97
CA ASP A 194 3.62 -13.48 -7.71
C ASP A 194 2.62 -13.55 -8.89
N GLY A 195 3.02 -13.07 -10.07
CA GLY A 195 2.21 -13.08 -11.28
C GLY A 195 1.39 -11.80 -11.50
N ALA A 196 1.42 -10.87 -10.56
CA ALA A 196 0.96 -9.51 -10.78
C ALA A 196 1.95 -8.82 -11.72
N GLY A 197 1.49 -8.26 -12.83
CA GLY A 197 2.35 -7.57 -13.80
C GLY A 197 3.03 -6.33 -13.20
N PRO A 198 3.82 -5.58 -14.00
CA PRO A 198 4.58 -4.41 -13.54
C PRO A 198 3.71 -3.17 -13.27
N ARG A 199 2.42 -3.33 -13.12
CA ARG A 199 1.45 -2.26 -12.82
C ARG A 199 0.45 -2.74 -11.77
N PRO A 200 -0.14 -1.85 -10.96
CA PRO A 200 -1.26 -2.20 -10.11
C PRO A 200 -2.42 -2.72 -10.99
N GLU A 201 -2.75 -3.98 -10.88
CA GLU A 201 -3.82 -4.66 -11.60
C GLU A 201 -4.80 -5.27 -10.60
N PRO A 202 -6.08 -5.51 -10.98
CA PRO A 202 -7.07 -6.11 -10.08
C PRO A 202 -6.60 -7.44 -9.50
N GLU A 203 -5.88 -8.24 -10.29
CA GLU A 203 -5.37 -9.56 -9.95
C GLU A 203 -4.46 -9.54 -8.73
N THR A 204 -3.70 -8.44 -8.52
CA THR A 204 -2.84 -8.28 -7.35
C THR A 204 -3.67 -8.22 -6.05
N TYR A 205 -4.80 -7.49 -6.09
CA TYR A 205 -5.72 -7.43 -4.95
C TYR A 205 -6.51 -8.73 -4.79
N GLU A 206 -6.91 -9.36 -5.88
CA GLU A 206 -7.62 -10.65 -5.88
C GLU A 206 -6.74 -11.75 -5.27
N LEU A 207 -5.44 -11.77 -5.60
CA LEU A 207 -4.50 -12.71 -5.01
C LEU A 207 -4.34 -12.47 -3.50
N ALA A 208 -4.23 -11.21 -3.06
CA ALA A 208 -4.16 -10.89 -1.64
C ALA A 208 -5.43 -11.34 -0.88
N LEU A 209 -6.61 -11.14 -1.47
CA LEU A 209 -7.88 -11.62 -0.91
C LEU A 209 -7.93 -13.15 -0.84
N TRP A 210 -7.44 -13.84 -1.87
CA TRP A 210 -7.36 -15.30 -1.91
C TRP A 210 -6.43 -15.85 -0.83
N GLU A 211 -5.24 -15.27 -0.65
CA GLU A 211 -4.30 -15.67 0.39
C GLU A 211 -4.85 -15.44 1.81
N LEU A 212 -5.63 -14.37 1.99
CA LEU A 212 -6.31 -14.08 3.25
C LEU A 212 -7.56 -14.95 3.47
N GLY A 213 -8.05 -15.65 2.43
CA GLY A 213 -9.26 -16.47 2.50
C GLY A 213 -10.53 -15.65 2.77
N ILE A 214 -10.63 -14.43 2.20
CA ILE A 214 -11.78 -13.52 2.37
C ILE A 214 -12.24 -12.96 1.03
N GLY A 215 -13.52 -12.54 0.97
CA GLY A 215 -14.04 -11.80 -0.16
C GLY A 215 -13.82 -10.27 -0.04
N PRO A 216 -13.98 -9.53 -1.16
CA PRO A 216 -13.78 -8.08 -1.19
C PRO A 216 -14.74 -7.32 -0.25
N GLU A 217 -15.92 -7.90 0.07
CA GLU A 217 -16.89 -7.35 1.01
C GLU A 217 -16.41 -7.36 2.48
N SER A 218 -15.28 -8.00 2.77
CA SER A 218 -14.65 -8.05 4.09
C SER A 218 -13.31 -7.31 4.14
N ALA A 219 -12.96 -6.58 3.08
CA ALA A 219 -11.69 -5.86 2.99
C ALA A 219 -11.87 -4.40 2.61
N LEU A 220 -10.87 -3.58 2.95
CA LEU A 220 -10.72 -2.19 2.56
C LEU A 220 -9.34 -2.03 1.91
N ALA A 221 -9.28 -1.41 0.74
CA ALA A 221 -8.01 -1.04 0.12
C ALA A 221 -7.57 0.37 0.57
N VAL A 222 -6.26 0.58 0.66
CA VAL A 222 -5.64 1.89 0.85
C VAL A 222 -4.57 2.06 -0.22
N GLY A 223 -4.67 3.11 -1.05
CA GLY A 223 -3.74 3.37 -2.14
C GLY A 223 -3.37 4.84 -2.24
N GLY A 224 -2.30 5.16 -2.99
CA GLY A 224 -1.80 6.52 -3.19
C GLY A 224 -2.02 7.07 -4.61
N SER A 225 -2.50 6.24 -5.55
CA SER A 225 -2.54 6.56 -6.97
C SER A 225 -3.90 6.29 -7.63
N ALA A 226 -4.16 6.96 -8.76
CA ALA A 226 -5.36 6.72 -9.56
C ALA A 226 -5.36 5.33 -10.23
N SER A 227 -4.18 4.76 -10.53
CA SER A 227 -4.05 3.38 -11.02
C SER A 227 -4.39 2.38 -9.95
N GLY A 228 -3.86 2.54 -8.74
CA GLY A 228 -4.19 1.70 -7.58
C GLY A 228 -5.68 1.76 -7.23
N LEU A 229 -6.30 2.96 -7.24
CA LEU A 229 -7.75 3.10 -7.03
C LEU A 229 -8.56 2.32 -8.08
N ARG A 230 -8.18 2.40 -9.37
CA ARG A 230 -8.88 1.65 -10.43
C ARG A 230 -8.73 0.15 -10.25
N ALA A 231 -7.52 -0.32 -9.94
CA ALA A 231 -7.24 -1.74 -9.71
C ALA A 231 -8.03 -2.29 -8.52
N ALA A 232 -7.98 -1.63 -7.37
CA ALA A 232 -8.75 -2.00 -6.18
C ALA A 232 -10.26 -1.97 -6.41
N SER A 233 -10.75 -0.95 -7.14
CA SER A 233 -12.18 -0.84 -7.48
C SER A 233 -12.63 -1.95 -8.43
N ALA A 234 -11.79 -2.34 -9.40
CA ALA A 234 -12.07 -3.46 -10.31
C ALA A 234 -12.08 -4.81 -9.57
N ALA A 235 -11.23 -4.99 -8.56
CA ALA A 235 -11.28 -6.12 -7.62
C ALA A 235 -12.47 -6.04 -6.62
N GLY A 236 -13.33 -5.03 -6.74
CA GLY A 236 -14.54 -4.88 -5.93
C GLY A 236 -14.34 -4.28 -4.55
N LEU A 237 -13.18 -3.72 -4.26
CA LEU A 237 -12.82 -3.18 -2.94
C LEU A 237 -13.32 -1.74 -2.74
N ALA A 238 -13.81 -1.44 -1.53
CA ALA A 238 -13.87 -0.09 -1.03
C ALA A 238 -12.44 0.44 -0.85
N THR A 239 -12.16 1.68 -1.30
CA THR A 239 -10.80 2.20 -1.32
C THR A 239 -10.70 3.56 -0.63
N VAL A 240 -9.75 3.70 0.28
CA VAL A 240 -9.29 4.98 0.80
C VAL A 240 -8.05 5.40 -0.01
N VAL A 241 -8.01 6.65 -0.45
CA VAL A 241 -6.83 7.20 -1.11
C VAL A 241 -6.10 8.14 -0.15
N VAL A 242 -4.78 7.92 0.00
CA VAL A 242 -3.88 8.84 0.69
C VAL A 242 -2.99 9.49 -0.35
N THR A 243 -3.23 10.76 -0.61
CA THR A 243 -2.52 11.49 -1.67
C THR A 243 -1.08 11.78 -1.29
N THR A 244 -0.22 11.85 -2.31
CA THR A 244 1.15 12.37 -2.23
C THR A 244 1.22 13.75 -2.87
N ASP A 245 2.38 14.41 -2.81
CA ASP A 245 2.62 15.67 -3.53
C ASP A 245 2.38 15.54 -5.04
N TYR A 246 2.51 14.33 -5.59
CA TYR A 246 2.32 14.05 -7.02
C TYR A 246 0.88 13.70 -7.42
N THR A 247 0.03 13.40 -6.45
CA THR A 247 -1.31 12.90 -6.71
C THR A 247 -2.43 13.76 -6.11
N ALA A 248 -2.09 14.81 -5.34
CA ALA A 248 -3.08 15.67 -4.67
C ALA A 248 -4.12 16.30 -5.61
N ASP A 249 -3.71 16.62 -6.84
CA ASP A 249 -4.57 17.26 -7.85
C ASP A 249 -5.32 16.26 -8.76
N ARG A 250 -5.28 14.95 -8.45
CA ARG A 250 -5.93 13.93 -9.27
C ARG A 250 -7.37 13.71 -8.84
N ASP A 251 -8.17 13.22 -9.79
CA ASP A 251 -9.56 12.83 -9.52
C ASP A 251 -9.60 11.47 -8.81
N PHE A 252 -10.15 11.48 -7.62
CA PHE A 252 -10.41 10.31 -6.79
C PHE A 252 -11.89 10.19 -6.39
N SER A 253 -12.80 10.68 -7.22
CA SER A 253 -14.24 10.68 -6.95
C SER A 253 -14.83 9.28 -6.71
N ALA A 254 -14.18 8.22 -7.22
CA ALA A 254 -14.57 6.83 -6.98
C ALA A 254 -14.10 6.27 -5.61
N ALA A 255 -13.25 6.99 -4.87
CA ALA A 255 -12.78 6.54 -3.56
C ALA A 255 -13.84 6.69 -2.47
N ALA A 256 -13.82 5.81 -1.48
CA ALA A 256 -14.65 5.93 -0.28
C ALA A 256 -14.24 7.13 0.59
N ALA A 257 -12.95 7.48 0.58
CA ALA A 257 -12.41 8.68 1.21
C ALA A 257 -11.09 9.08 0.56
N VAL A 258 -10.76 10.37 0.60
CA VAL A 258 -9.47 10.93 0.19
C VAL A 258 -8.86 11.68 1.36
N ARG A 259 -7.58 11.45 1.63
CA ARG A 259 -6.82 12.06 2.72
C ARG A 259 -5.41 12.42 2.25
N SER A 260 -4.76 13.36 2.93
CA SER A 260 -3.34 13.69 2.68
C SER A 260 -2.38 12.87 3.58
N ALA A 261 -2.86 12.37 4.72
CA ALA A 261 -2.10 11.58 5.68
C ALA A 261 -3.04 10.74 6.55
N TYR A 262 -2.49 9.88 7.41
CA TYR A 262 -3.26 9.09 8.38
C TYR A 262 -3.47 9.82 9.70
N ASP A 263 -2.59 10.75 10.06
CA ASP A 263 -2.65 11.59 11.25
C ASP A 263 -3.51 12.85 11.05
N GLY A 264 -3.32 13.86 11.92
CA GLY A 264 -4.03 15.15 11.92
C GLY A 264 -5.21 15.18 12.91
N ASP A 265 -6.09 16.18 12.77
CA ASP A 265 -7.19 16.43 13.73
C ASP A 265 -8.18 15.25 13.83
N ALA A 266 -8.30 14.45 12.79
CA ALA A 266 -9.15 13.26 12.74
C ALA A 266 -8.34 12.08 12.19
N PRO A 267 -7.46 11.46 13.00
CA PRO A 267 -6.58 10.39 12.52
C PRO A 267 -7.38 9.18 12.03
N LEU A 268 -6.87 8.54 10.97
CA LEU A 268 -7.45 7.30 10.47
C LEU A 268 -6.90 6.14 11.29
N LEU A 269 -7.75 5.53 12.07
CA LEU A 269 -7.49 4.34 12.86
C LEU A 269 -8.46 3.22 12.47
N ALA A 270 -8.33 2.03 13.06
CA ALA A 270 -9.17 0.87 12.77
C ALA A 270 -10.67 1.19 12.77
N ALA A 271 -11.17 1.89 13.78
CA ALA A 271 -12.58 2.31 13.85
C ALA A 271 -12.99 3.24 12.69
N GLY A 272 -12.05 4.05 12.17
CA GLY A 272 -12.24 4.88 10.99
C GLY A 272 -12.37 4.03 9.72
N CYS A 273 -11.51 3.03 9.56
CA CYS A 273 -11.54 2.07 8.45
C CYS A 273 -12.87 1.29 8.47
N GLU A 274 -13.31 0.79 9.62
CA GLU A 274 -14.60 0.09 9.77
C GLU A 274 -15.79 0.96 9.38
N ARG A 275 -15.80 2.25 9.80
CA ARG A 275 -16.87 3.19 9.43
C ARG A 275 -16.92 3.45 7.93
N LEU A 276 -15.76 3.69 7.29
CA LEU A 276 -15.67 3.93 5.86
C LEU A 276 -16.09 2.71 5.04
N HIS A 277 -15.60 1.53 5.41
CA HIS A 277 -15.98 0.25 4.81
C HIS A 277 -17.50 0.03 4.89
N ARG A 278 -18.10 0.18 6.09
CA ARG A 278 -19.53 0.01 6.32
C ARG A 278 -20.36 1.01 5.53
N TRP A 279 -19.96 2.27 5.53
CA TRP A 279 -20.64 3.33 4.78
C TRP A 279 -20.66 3.02 3.28
N TRP A 280 -19.54 2.66 2.70
CA TRP A 280 -19.39 2.39 1.28
C TRP A 280 -20.25 1.19 0.83
N TRP A 281 -20.18 0.08 1.56
CA TRP A 281 -20.98 -1.10 1.25
C TRP A 281 -22.48 -0.89 1.44
N THR A 282 -22.90 -0.10 2.43
CA THR A 282 -24.30 0.28 2.63
C THR A 282 -24.81 1.13 1.47
N ALA A 283 -24.02 2.10 0.99
CA ALA A 283 -24.35 2.95 -0.14
C ALA A 283 -24.51 2.13 -1.43
N ARG A 284 -23.59 1.21 -1.69
CA ARG A 284 -23.60 0.34 -2.86
C ARG A 284 -24.81 -0.58 -2.89
N LYS A 285 -25.13 -1.27 -1.80
CA LYS A 285 -26.33 -2.12 -1.69
C LYS A 285 -27.61 -1.34 -1.94
N ARG A 286 -27.71 -0.12 -1.44
CA ARG A 286 -28.88 0.75 -1.71
C ARG A 286 -29.01 1.10 -3.18
N SER A 287 -27.93 1.33 -3.88
CA SER A 287 -27.91 1.61 -5.32
C SER A 287 -28.36 0.39 -6.14
N GLU A 288 -27.89 -0.79 -5.79
CA GLU A 288 -28.26 -2.05 -6.44
C GLU A 288 -29.75 -2.37 -6.27
N ILE A 289 -30.30 -2.18 -5.05
CA ILE A 289 -31.74 -2.37 -4.78
C ILE A 289 -32.58 -1.39 -5.61
N LYS A 290 -32.19 -0.12 -5.71
CA LYS A 290 -32.90 0.88 -6.53
C LYS A 290 -32.88 0.53 -8.02
N SER A 291 -31.75 0.09 -8.54
CA SER A 291 -31.58 -0.33 -9.92
C SER A 291 -32.46 -1.55 -10.25
N CYS A 292 -32.48 -2.56 -9.38
CA CYS A 292 -33.35 -3.74 -9.55
C CYS A 292 -34.84 -3.37 -9.47
N ALA A 293 -35.24 -2.42 -8.63
CA ALA A 293 -36.61 -1.96 -8.54
C ALA A 293 -37.06 -1.21 -9.80
N ALA A 294 -36.17 -0.36 -10.36
CA ALA A 294 -36.45 0.39 -11.59
C ALA A 294 -36.59 -0.51 -12.82
N SER A 295 -35.82 -1.61 -12.89
CA SER A 295 -35.86 -2.56 -14.00
C SER A 295 -37.11 -3.49 -13.97
N ARG A 296 -37.86 -3.55 -12.87
CA ARG A 296 -39.05 -4.38 -12.68
C ARG A 296 -40.37 -3.62 -12.85
N SER A 297 -40.36 -2.31 -13.11
CA SER A 297 -41.60 -1.57 -13.43
C SER A 297 -42.04 -1.91 -14.85
N PRO A 298 -43.18 -2.58 -15.06
CA PRO A 298 -43.70 -2.86 -16.38
C PRO A 298 -44.13 -1.55 -17.05
N ARG A 299 -43.82 -1.42 -18.34
CA ARG A 299 -44.38 -0.36 -19.21
C ARG A 299 -45.84 -0.60 -19.47
#